data_bf61d64be7033cc5ef0a29611686aa6a
#
_entry.id   bf61d64be7033cc5ef0a29611686aa6a
#
_cell.length_a   1.000
_cell.length_b   1.000
_cell.length_c   1.000
_cell.angle_alpha   90.00
_cell.angle_beta   90.00
_cell.angle_gamma   90.00
#
_symmetry.space_group_name_H-M   'P 1'
#
loop_
_entity.id
_entity.type
_entity.pdbx_description
1 polymer ?
#
loop_
_entity_poly.entity_id
_entity_poly.type
_entity_poly.pdbx_seq_one_letter_code
_entity_poly.pdbx_strand_id
1 'polypeptide(L)'
;MADRLAASTNTYHSYSLEEALDGISRAGFRSVELTSVPGWTEHVSRDADDAEIQRVKDLLAQYGLTAVSFSGHSDLVSDAGVAEFRKALDVARKLGITKITTSTGGHADTSSGSLADQRAAFLERIGPLADEAAQDGIDICLETHGGLLATGEISKALIADIGRPNIGINYDPGNVIHYGDTRPETDLPRSVDKVTHMHVKDQIGGVGVWNFPQVGTGEVDFPALFKVLDEAGFDGPCSIEIEFQGEPWPPLAEVDRAVAESFRYVRQFVPE
;
A
#
# COMPACT_ATOMS: atom_id res chain seq x y z
N MET A 1 -12.61 -4.02 -17.16
CA MET A 1 -11.47 -3.44 -16.46
C MET A 1 -11.54 -3.94 -15.02
N ALA A 2 -10.41 -4.08 -14.32
CA ALA A 2 -10.44 -4.38 -12.89
C ALA A 2 -11.13 -3.23 -12.13
N ASP A 3 -11.83 -3.57 -11.04
CA ASP A 3 -12.44 -2.56 -10.16
C ASP A 3 -11.31 -1.79 -9.44
N ARG A 4 -11.44 -0.48 -9.35
CA ARG A 4 -10.46 0.37 -8.66
C ARG A 4 -10.50 0.20 -7.14
N LEU A 5 -11.63 -0.22 -6.58
CA LEU A 5 -11.75 -0.47 -5.14
C LEU A 5 -11.26 -1.88 -4.83
N ALA A 6 -10.18 -1.94 -4.06
CA ALA A 6 -9.53 -3.16 -3.61
C ALA A 6 -9.49 -3.22 -2.07
N ALA A 7 -9.13 -4.37 -1.53
CA ALA A 7 -8.72 -4.53 -0.14
C ALA A 7 -7.30 -5.10 -0.08
N SER A 8 -6.48 -4.58 0.83
CA SER A 8 -5.16 -5.14 1.11
C SER A 8 -5.30 -6.41 1.96
N THR A 9 -4.61 -7.47 1.57
CA THR A 9 -4.53 -8.68 2.38
C THR A 9 -3.79 -8.45 3.70
N ASN A 10 -3.04 -7.34 3.84
CA ASN A 10 -2.44 -6.93 5.12
C ASN A 10 -3.49 -6.82 6.24
N THR A 11 -4.73 -6.44 5.92
CA THR A 11 -5.84 -6.40 6.88
C THR A 11 -6.09 -7.74 7.57
N TYR A 12 -5.66 -8.85 6.95
CA TYR A 12 -5.75 -10.21 7.48
C TYR A 12 -4.41 -10.73 8.02
N HIS A 13 -3.62 -9.87 8.63
CA HIS A 13 -2.23 -10.12 9.07
C HIS A 13 -2.02 -11.48 9.77
N SER A 14 -2.90 -11.89 10.67
CA SER A 14 -2.74 -13.14 11.45
C SER A 14 -3.47 -14.36 10.84
N TYR A 15 -3.93 -14.23 9.59
CA TYR A 15 -4.73 -15.25 8.90
C TYR A 15 -4.04 -15.72 7.63
N SER A 16 -4.52 -16.82 7.04
CA SER A 16 -4.01 -17.34 5.77
C SER A 16 -4.46 -16.49 4.57
N LEU A 17 -3.77 -16.62 3.44
CA LEU A 17 -4.19 -16.01 2.18
C LEU A 17 -5.60 -16.44 1.79
N GLU A 18 -5.94 -17.72 1.97
CA GLU A 18 -7.27 -18.28 1.67
C GLU A 18 -8.36 -17.59 2.47
N GLU A 19 -8.15 -17.41 3.80
CA GLU A 19 -9.10 -16.72 4.69
C GLU A 19 -9.25 -15.24 4.28
N ALA A 20 -8.14 -14.58 3.93
CA ALA A 20 -8.16 -13.20 3.45
C ALA A 20 -8.97 -13.06 2.15
N LEU A 21 -8.70 -13.90 1.14
CA LEU A 21 -9.39 -13.84 -0.14
C LEU A 21 -10.89 -14.20 -0.02
N ASP A 22 -11.22 -15.16 0.85
CA ASP A 22 -12.62 -15.50 1.13
C ASP A 22 -13.37 -14.32 1.76
N GLY A 23 -12.81 -13.71 2.81
CA GLY A 23 -13.41 -12.55 3.48
C GLY A 23 -13.57 -11.35 2.54
N ILE A 24 -12.55 -11.02 1.75
CA ILE A 24 -12.54 -9.94 0.75
C ILE A 24 -13.62 -10.20 -0.32
N SER A 25 -13.67 -11.41 -0.88
CA SER A 25 -14.67 -11.77 -1.89
C SER A 25 -16.12 -11.70 -1.34
N ARG A 26 -16.35 -12.23 -0.12
CA ARG A 26 -17.67 -12.17 0.55
C ARG A 26 -18.09 -10.73 0.87
N ALA A 27 -17.14 -9.82 1.14
CA ALA A 27 -17.44 -8.40 1.35
C ALA A 27 -17.92 -7.69 0.09
N GLY A 28 -17.69 -8.27 -1.10
CA GLY A 28 -18.15 -7.73 -2.39
C GLY A 28 -17.06 -7.14 -3.28
N PHE A 29 -15.79 -7.22 -2.86
CA PHE A 29 -14.67 -6.78 -3.70
C PHE A 29 -14.50 -7.67 -4.94
N ARG A 30 -13.93 -7.07 -5.98
CA ARG A 30 -13.46 -7.76 -7.19
C ARG A 30 -11.96 -7.61 -7.40
N SER A 31 -11.35 -6.72 -6.65
CA SER A 31 -9.92 -6.43 -6.70
C SER A 31 -9.29 -6.58 -5.33
N VAL A 32 -8.01 -6.95 -5.32
CA VAL A 32 -7.22 -7.18 -4.10
C VAL A 32 -5.80 -6.66 -4.28
N GLU A 33 -5.22 -6.15 -3.21
CA GLU A 33 -3.80 -5.96 -3.07
C GLU A 33 -3.22 -7.14 -2.29
N LEU A 34 -2.26 -7.84 -2.88
CA LEU A 34 -1.56 -8.94 -2.21
C LEU A 34 -0.38 -8.40 -1.41
N THR A 35 -0.15 -8.94 -0.22
CA THR A 35 0.93 -8.52 0.68
C THR A 35 2.03 -9.56 0.76
N SER A 36 3.29 -9.08 0.65
CA SER A 36 4.52 -9.85 0.78
C SER A 36 5.53 -9.04 1.59
N VAL A 37 5.37 -9.01 2.90
CA VAL A 37 6.26 -8.29 3.83
C VAL A 37 6.82 -9.29 4.83
N PRO A 38 8.04 -9.83 4.60
CA PRO A 38 8.67 -10.79 5.49
C PRO A 38 8.80 -10.24 6.92
N GLY A 39 8.42 -11.05 7.90
CA GLY A 39 8.42 -10.66 9.31
C GLY A 39 7.20 -9.85 9.75
N TRP A 40 6.29 -9.53 8.83
CA TRP A 40 5.00 -8.92 9.09
C TRP A 40 3.89 -9.76 8.43
N THR A 41 3.34 -9.35 7.31
CA THR A 41 2.33 -10.13 6.56
C THR A 41 2.93 -10.65 5.26
N GLU A 42 3.20 -11.96 5.20
CA GLU A 42 3.74 -12.61 4.01
C GLU A 42 2.73 -13.63 3.47
N HIS A 43 1.66 -13.15 2.84
CA HIS A 43 0.65 -14.01 2.20
C HIS A 43 1.13 -14.63 0.89
N VAL A 44 2.10 -13.99 0.23
CA VAL A 44 2.80 -14.54 -0.93
C VAL A 44 4.29 -14.46 -0.63
N SER A 45 4.98 -15.61 -0.67
CA SER A 45 6.42 -15.64 -0.41
C SER A 45 7.21 -14.88 -1.47
N ARG A 46 8.26 -14.17 -1.06
CA ARG A 46 9.21 -13.54 -2.01
C ARG A 46 10.07 -14.58 -2.74
N ASP A 47 10.20 -15.75 -2.17
CA ASP A 47 10.90 -16.90 -2.78
C ASP A 47 9.93 -17.87 -3.47
N ALA A 48 8.70 -17.40 -3.81
CA ALA A 48 7.67 -18.21 -4.45
C ALA A 48 8.17 -18.84 -5.75
N ASP A 49 8.09 -20.16 -5.81
CA ASP A 49 8.33 -20.91 -7.02
C ASP A 49 7.11 -20.87 -7.98
N ASP A 50 7.26 -21.45 -9.16
CA ASP A 50 6.19 -21.44 -10.16
C ASP A 50 4.93 -22.17 -9.68
N ALA A 51 5.06 -23.16 -8.79
CA ALA A 51 3.92 -23.89 -8.23
C ALA A 51 3.13 -23.00 -7.24
N GLU A 52 3.83 -22.25 -6.39
CA GLU A 52 3.20 -21.29 -5.49
C GLU A 52 2.56 -20.14 -6.26
N ILE A 53 3.22 -19.58 -7.27
CA ILE A 53 2.65 -18.56 -8.16
C ILE A 53 1.36 -19.07 -8.81
N GLN A 54 1.35 -20.32 -9.31
CA GLN A 54 0.14 -20.89 -9.89
C GLN A 54 -0.95 -21.10 -8.84
N ARG A 55 -0.62 -21.53 -7.62
CA ARG A 55 -1.58 -21.64 -6.51
C ARG A 55 -2.24 -20.30 -6.19
N VAL A 56 -1.45 -19.21 -6.14
CA VAL A 56 -2.01 -17.86 -5.91
C VAL A 56 -2.98 -17.46 -7.02
N LYS A 57 -2.63 -17.71 -8.30
CA LYS A 57 -3.52 -17.46 -9.44
C LYS A 57 -4.80 -18.27 -9.37
N ASP A 58 -4.71 -19.53 -9.00
CA ASP A 58 -5.88 -20.42 -8.87
C ASP A 58 -6.80 -19.95 -7.73
N LEU A 59 -6.24 -19.51 -6.60
CA LEU A 59 -7.01 -18.92 -5.49
C LEU A 59 -7.71 -17.62 -5.91
N LEU A 60 -7.02 -16.72 -6.57
CA LEU A 60 -7.62 -15.48 -7.08
C LEU A 60 -8.79 -15.80 -8.02
N ALA A 61 -8.63 -16.77 -8.93
CA ALA A 61 -9.70 -17.21 -9.82
C ALA A 61 -10.86 -17.86 -9.06
N GLN A 62 -10.57 -18.69 -8.06
CA GLN A 62 -11.58 -19.36 -7.22
C GLN A 62 -12.47 -18.35 -6.49
N TYR A 63 -11.89 -17.27 -5.96
CA TYR A 63 -12.61 -16.22 -5.24
C TYR A 63 -13.12 -15.09 -6.14
N GLY A 64 -12.87 -15.15 -7.45
CA GLY A 64 -13.31 -14.14 -8.42
C GLY A 64 -12.65 -12.78 -8.24
N LEU A 65 -11.38 -12.77 -7.78
CA LEU A 65 -10.60 -11.58 -7.47
C LEU A 65 -9.50 -11.35 -8.53
N THR A 66 -9.20 -10.08 -8.78
CA THR A 66 -8.05 -9.65 -9.59
C THR A 66 -7.05 -8.92 -8.69
N ALA A 67 -5.79 -9.34 -8.70
CA ALA A 67 -4.74 -8.61 -8.01
C ALA A 67 -4.39 -7.33 -8.80
N VAL A 68 -4.57 -6.16 -8.21
CA VAL A 68 -4.34 -4.85 -8.84
C VAL A 68 -3.06 -4.17 -8.35
N SER A 69 -2.56 -4.58 -7.21
CA SER A 69 -1.30 -4.12 -6.62
C SER A 69 -0.67 -5.19 -5.74
N PHE A 70 0.61 -5.00 -5.43
CA PHE A 70 1.40 -5.88 -4.61
C PHE A 70 2.16 -5.08 -3.57
N SER A 71 1.91 -5.31 -2.29
CA SER A 71 2.64 -4.68 -1.20
C SER A 71 3.94 -5.44 -0.95
N GLY A 72 5.05 -4.81 -1.34
CA GLY A 72 6.40 -5.38 -1.29
C GLY A 72 7.36 -4.57 -0.43
N HIS A 73 6.94 -4.08 0.73
CA HIS A 73 7.74 -3.23 1.61
C HIS A 73 9.10 -3.83 1.92
N SER A 74 10.15 -3.04 1.68
CA SER A 74 11.55 -3.44 1.84
C SER A 74 12.39 -2.27 2.32
N ASP A 75 13.50 -2.56 2.98
CA ASP A 75 14.48 -1.55 3.42
C ASP A 75 15.35 -1.08 2.23
N LEU A 76 14.83 -0.14 1.45
CA LEU A 76 15.49 0.34 0.22
C LEU A 76 16.71 1.25 0.48
N VAL A 77 17.09 1.51 1.73
CA VAL A 77 18.32 2.20 2.08
C VAL A 77 19.50 1.22 2.27
N SER A 78 19.24 -0.09 2.22
CA SER A 78 20.25 -1.14 2.33
C SER A 78 20.31 -2.05 1.09
N ASP A 79 21.48 -2.65 0.83
CA ASP A 79 21.67 -3.59 -0.29
C ASP A 79 20.86 -4.87 -0.07
N ALA A 80 20.70 -5.31 1.18
CA ALA A 80 19.87 -6.46 1.52
C ALA A 80 18.39 -6.22 1.20
N GLY A 81 17.87 -5.06 1.58
CA GLY A 81 16.49 -4.69 1.26
C GLY A 81 16.25 -4.50 -0.23
N VAL A 82 17.22 -3.97 -0.97
CA VAL A 82 17.18 -3.90 -2.45
C VAL A 82 17.09 -5.31 -3.06
N ALA A 83 17.87 -6.27 -2.55
CA ALA A 83 17.80 -7.66 -3.02
C ALA A 83 16.42 -8.28 -2.74
N GLU A 84 15.85 -8.03 -1.57
CA GLU A 84 14.50 -8.48 -1.22
C GLU A 84 13.42 -7.81 -2.08
N PHE A 85 13.57 -6.53 -2.41
CA PHE A 85 12.62 -5.84 -3.28
C PHE A 85 12.65 -6.39 -4.73
N ARG A 86 13.83 -6.78 -5.24
CA ARG A 86 13.92 -7.44 -6.53
C ARG A 86 13.15 -8.77 -6.59
N LYS A 87 13.15 -9.53 -5.49
CA LYS A 87 12.31 -10.73 -5.38
C LYS A 87 10.82 -10.37 -5.44
N ALA A 88 10.42 -9.32 -4.72
CA ALA A 88 9.04 -8.81 -4.76
C ALA A 88 8.64 -8.37 -6.18
N LEU A 89 9.53 -7.69 -6.92
CA LEU A 89 9.30 -7.33 -8.33
C LEU A 89 9.12 -8.57 -9.22
N ASP A 90 9.95 -9.64 -9.04
CA ASP A 90 9.82 -10.87 -9.80
C ASP A 90 8.49 -11.60 -9.53
N VAL A 91 8.05 -11.63 -8.28
CA VAL A 91 6.73 -12.19 -7.89
C VAL A 91 5.60 -11.37 -8.53
N ALA A 92 5.63 -10.04 -8.43
CA ALA A 92 4.63 -9.16 -9.04
C ALA A 92 4.55 -9.39 -10.56
N ARG A 93 5.70 -9.45 -11.24
CA ARG A 93 5.81 -9.76 -12.67
C ARG A 93 5.20 -11.11 -13.02
N LYS A 94 5.52 -12.18 -12.26
CA LYS A 94 4.98 -13.53 -12.47
C LYS A 94 3.47 -13.60 -12.25
N LEU A 95 2.93 -12.79 -11.34
CA LEU A 95 1.50 -12.65 -11.10
C LEU A 95 0.79 -11.75 -12.13
N GLY A 96 1.54 -11.00 -12.94
CA GLY A 96 1.00 -10.06 -13.92
C GLY A 96 0.51 -8.74 -13.29
N ILE A 97 1.05 -8.39 -12.12
CA ILE A 97 0.69 -7.17 -11.38
C ILE A 97 1.60 -6.03 -11.84
N THR A 98 1.01 -4.88 -12.13
CA THR A 98 1.71 -3.71 -12.69
C THR A 98 1.94 -2.57 -11.72
N LYS A 99 1.50 -2.71 -10.45
CA LYS A 99 1.77 -1.72 -9.40
C LYS A 99 2.32 -2.43 -8.16
N ILE A 100 3.45 -1.93 -7.66
CA ILE A 100 4.02 -2.41 -6.41
C ILE A 100 4.12 -1.26 -5.41
N THR A 101 3.56 -1.45 -4.22
CA THR A 101 3.65 -0.49 -3.13
C THR A 101 4.85 -0.82 -2.25
N THR A 102 5.58 0.20 -1.81
CA THR A 102 6.72 0.07 -0.91
C THR A 102 7.00 1.40 -0.21
N SER A 103 7.91 1.38 0.76
CA SER A 103 8.43 2.57 1.42
C SER A 103 9.95 2.64 1.30
N THR A 104 10.58 3.59 1.97
CA THR A 104 12.05 3.67 2.05
C THR A 104 12.67 2.67 3.02
N GLY A 105 11.84 2.02 3.86
CA GLY A 105 12.22 0.96 4.80
C GLY A 105 12.32 1.42 6.23
N GLY A 106 12.83 2.46 6.61
CA GLY A 106 12.92 2.86 8.02
C GLY A 106 11.71 3.69 8.46
N HIS A 107 10.94 3.23 9.41
CA HIS A 107 10.26 4.15 10.31
C HIS A 107 11.30 5.13 10.86
N ALA A 108 10.91 6.26 11.44
CA ALA A 108 11.80 7.28 11.98
C ALA A 108 12.90 6.79 12.98
N ASP A 109 13.18 5.50 12.95
CA ASP A 109 14.27 4.88 13.67
C ASP A 109 15.60 5.30 13.02
N THR A 110 16.36 6.05 13.77
CA THR A 110 17.69 6.57 13.40
C THR A 110 18.78 5.49 13.36
N SER A 111 18.44 4.21 13.50
CA SER A 111 19.36 3.09 13.45
C SER A 111 20.15 3.02 12.14
N SER A 112 19.62 3.57 11.05
CA SER A 112 20.25 3.62 9.72
C SER A 112 20.95 4.96 9.41
N GLY A 113 21.29 5.77 10.42
CA GLY A 113 21.89 7.09 10.25
C GLY A 113 20.88 8.25 10.21
N SER A 114 21.35 9.44 9.84
CA SER A 114 20.47 10.61 9.73
C SER A 114 19.50 10.49 8.53
N LEU A 115 18.40 11.25 8.54
CA LEU A 115 17.50 11.31 7.39
C LEU A 115 18.21 11.73 6.09
N ALA A 116 19.26 12.56 6.20
CA ALA A 116 20.07 12.95 5.05
C ALA A 116 20.88 11.77 4.50
N ASP A 117 21.46 10.93 5.36
CA ASP A 117 22.19 9.72 4.97
C ASP A 117 21.24 8.69 4.35
N GLN A 118 20.06 8.47 4.96
CA GLN A 118 19.03 7.59 4.45
C GLN A 118 18.55 8.07 3.05
N ARG A 119 18.34 9.38 2.89
CA ARG A 119 17.95 9.95 1.59
C ARG A 119 19.02 9.73 0.53
N ALA A 120 20.28 9.95 0.84
CA ALA A 120 21.37 9.71 -0.10
C ALA A 120 21.45 8.23 -0.51
N ALA A 121 21.37 7.32 0.47
CA ALA A 121 21.38 5.88 0.23
C ALA A 121 20.19 5.42 -0.60
N PHE A 122 18.99 5.95 -0.32
CA PHE A 122 17.77 5.63 -1.08
C PHE A 122 17.86 6.11 -2.53
N LEU A 123 18.26 7.37 -2.77
CA LEU A 123 18.39 7.94 -4.11
C LEU A 123 19.42 7.19 -4.99
N GLU A 124 20.49 6.69 -4.39
CA GLU A 124 21.48 5.86 -5.10
C GLU A 124 20.87 4.54 -5.62
N ARG A 125 19.92 3.96 -4.87
CA ARG A 125 19.39 2.61 -5.11
C ARG A 125 18.09 2.59 -5.91
N ILE A 126 17.21 3.58 -5.71
CA ILE A 126 15.86 3.54 -6.29
C ILE A 126 15.85 3.71 -7.82
N GLY A 127 16.79 4.49 -8.38
CA GLY A 127 16.85 4.72 -9.82
C GLY A 127 17.01 3.42 -10.62
N PRO A 128 18.03 2.59 -10.35
CA PRO A 128 18.18 1.27 -10.98
C PRO A 128 16.98 0.35 -10.80
N LEU A 129 16.35 0.34 -9.61
CA LEU A 129 15.16 -0.46 -9.36
C LEU A 129 13.95 -0.01 -10.20
N ALA A 130 13.78 1.29 -10.35
CA ALA A 130 12.75 1.85 -11.22
C ALA A 130 12.98 1.49 -12.69
N ASP A 131 14.24 1.55 -13.15
CA ASP A 131 14.60 1.18 -14.51
C ASP A 131 14.37 -0.33 -14.76
N GLU A 132 14.63 -1.20 -13.76
CA GLU A 132 14.32 -2.65 -13.80
C GLU A 132 12.79 -2.86 -13.86
N ALA A 133 12.02 -2.24 -12.97
CA ALA A 133 10.56 -2.35 -12.92
C ALA A 133 9.88 -1.89 -14.22
N ALA A 134 10.40 -0.81 -14.83
CA ALA A 134 9.88 -0.27 -16.08
C ALA A 134 9.99 -1.25 -17.26
N GLN A 135 10.98 -2.15 -17.26
CA GLN A 135 11.14 -3.19 -18.32
C GLN A 135 9.96 -4.17 -18.33
N ASP A 136 9.35 -4.38 -17.17
CA ASP A 136 8.21 -5.27 -16.99
C ASP A 136 6.86 -4.48 -16.94
N GLY A 137 6.89 -3.17 -17.16
CA GLY A 137 5.72 -2.31 -17.11
C GLY A 137 5.16 -2.12 -15.69
N ILE A 138 6.02 -2.21 -14.66
CA ILE A 138 5.64 -2.07 -13.26
C ILE A 138 5.93 -0.65 -12.78
N ASP A 139 4.91 -0.03 -12.20
CA ASP A 139 5.04 1.23 -11.45
C ASP A 139 5.36 0.94 -9.98
N ILE A 140 6.31 1.69 -9.42
CA ILE A 140 6.63 1.69 -8.00
C ILE A 140 5.85 2.83 -7.32
N CYS A 141 4.98 2.49 -6.39
CA CYS A 141 4.16 3.43 -5.64
C CYS A 141 4.75 3.58 -4.22
N LEU A 142 5.42 4.70 -3.97
CA LEU A 142 6.06 4.99 -2.69
C LEU A 142 5.00 5.43 -1.68
N GLU A 143 4.84 4.64 -0.63
CA GLU A 143 3.83 4.91 0.39
C GLU A 143 4.23 6.06 1.31
N THR A 144 3.25 6.92 1.63
CA THR A 144 3.39 7.87 2.75
C THR A 144 3.46 7.08 4.07
N HIS A 145 4.70 6.84 4.57
CA HIS A 145 4.98 5.89 5.66
C HIS A 145 6.08 6.38 6.61
N GLY A 146 6.09 7.66 6.93
CA GLY A 146 7.07 8.26 7.84
C GLY A 146 8.44 8.56 7.22
N GLY A 147 9.35 9.11 8.00
CA GLY A 147 10.70 9.42 7.56
C GLY A 147 10.76 10.29 6.30
N LEU A 148 11.40 9.77 5.25
CA LEU A 148 11.53 10.44 3.94
C LEU A 148 10.21 10.54 3.16
N LEU A 149 9.16 9.87 3.61
CA LEU A 149 7.85 9.77 2.98
C LEU A 149 6.73 10.14 3.97
N ALA A 150 7.01 11.00 4.97
CA ALA A 150 6.06 11.30 6.05
C ALA A 150 4.77 11.98 5.57
N THR A 151 4.80 12.72 4.47
CA THR A 151 3.63 13.40 3.88
C THR A 151 3.67 13.33 2.36
N GLY A 152 2.54 13.61 1.71
CA GLY A 152 2.46 13.67 0.25
C GLY A 152 3.36 14.75 -0.34
N GLU A 153 3.43 15.94 0.29
CA GLU A 153 4.30 17.03 -0.16
C GLU A 153 5.78 16.65 -0.12
N ILE A 154 6.24 15.99 0.97
CA ILE A 154 7.62 15.49 1.09
C ILE A 154 7.88 14.39 0.06
N SER A 155 6.96 13.45 -0.11
CA SER A 155 7.06 12.36 -1.07
C SER A 155 7.14 12.87 -2.52
N LYS A 156 6.34 13.88 -2.87
CA LYS A 156 6.40 14.53 -4.19
C LYS A 156 7.76 15.17 -4.47
N ALA A 157 8.35 15.84 -3.49
CA ALA A 157 9.68 16.43 -3.63
C ALA A 157 10.75 15.32 -3.83
N LEU A 158 10.67 14.22 -3.09
CA LEU A 158 11.58 13.08 -3.25
C LEU A 158 11.44 12.44 -4.64
N ILE A 159 10.22 12.25 -5.14
CA ILE A 159 9.96 11.70 -6.48
C ILE A 159 10.53 12.60 -7.58
N ALA A 160 10.46 13.93 -7.42
CA ALA A 160 11.07 14.85 -8.36
C ALA A 160 12.59 14.68 -8.45
N ASP A 161 13.26 14.41 -7.33
CA ASP A 161 14.70 14.15 -7.30
C ASP A 161 15.07 12.78 -7.90
N ILE A 162 14.18 11.76 -7.78
CA ILE A 162 14.38 10.45 -8.41
C ILE A 162 14.30 10.56 -9.93
N GLY A 163 13.38 11.36 -10.47
CA GLY A 163 13.26 11.67 -11.88
C GLY A 163 12.93 10.47 -12.77
N ARG A 164 12.15 9.50 -12.27
CA ARG A 164 11.67 8.34 -13.05
C ARG A 164 10.16 8.40 -13.24
N PRO A 165 9.64 8.16 -14.47
CA PRO A 165 8.21 8.32 -14.77
C PRO A 165 7.32 7.24 -14.17
N ASN A 166 7.87 6.08 -13.85
CA ASN A 166 7.16 4.94 -13.25
C ASN A 166 7.26 4.92 -11.72
N ILE A 167 7.55 6.06 -11.10
CA ILE A 167 7.48 6.22 -9.65
C ILE A 167 6.39 7.23 -9.31
N GLY A 168 5.45 6.78 -8.48
CA GLY A 168 4.36 7.59 -7.97
C GLY A 168 4.21 7.45 -6.45
N ILE A 169 3.18 8.09 -5.92
CA ILE A 169 2.83 8.01 -4.50
C ILE A 169 1.73 6.95 -4.31
N ASN A 170 1.92 6.05 -3.36
CA ASN A 170 0.83 5.39 -2.65
C ASN A 170 0.44 6.29 -1.47
N TYR A 171 -0.67 7.01 -1.62
CA TYR A 171 -1.09 7.95 -0.58
C TYR A 171 -1.88 7.24 0.50
N ASP A 172 -1.36 7.23 1.73
CA ASP A 172 -2.01 6.67 2.91
C ASP A 172 -2.37 7.80 3.89
N PRO A 173 -3.63 8.21 3.99
CA PRO A 173 -4.05 9.31 4.85
C PRO A 173 -3.92 9.01 6.34
N GLY A 174 -4.08 7.74 6.75
CA GLY A 174 -3.89 7.33 8.15
C GLY A 174 -2.44 7.49 8.58
N ASN A 175 -1.50 7.09 7.72
CA ASN A 175 -0.07 7.27 7.95
C ASN A 175 0.37 8.73 7.93
N VAL A 176 -0.26 9.56 7.09
CA VAL A 176 0.00 11.02 7.06
C VAL A 176 -0.34 11.66 8.41
N ILE A 177 -1.43 11.24 9.06
CA ILE A 177 -1.76 11.68 10.42
C ILE A 177 -0.76 11.10 11.42
N HIS A 178 -0.51 9.79 11.36
CA HIS A 178 0.29 9.06 12.32
C HIS A 178 1.77 9.48 12.34
N TYR A 179 2.37 9.64 11.16
CA TYR A 179 3.80 9.95 11.01
C TYR A 179 4.08 11.41 10.63
N GLY A 180 3.18 12.03 9.88
CA GLY A 180 3.42 13.31 9.23
C GLY A 180 2.95 14.53 10.03
N ASP A 181 2.25 14.33 11.13
CA ASP A 181 1.66 15.42 11.95
C ASP A 181 0.92 16.46 11.09
N THR A 182 0.16 15.99 10.11
CA THR A 182 -0.59 16.88 9.22
C THR A 182 -1.95 16.30 8.85
N ARG A 183 -2.84 17.16 8.39
CA ARG A 183 -4.18 16.76 7.96
C ARG A 183 -4.17 16.35 6.49
N PRO A 184 -4.64 15.14 6.14
CA PRO A 184 -4.66 14.68 4.76
C PRO A 184 -5.40 15.62 3.81
N GLU A 185 -6.46 16.29 4.27
CA GLU A 185 -7.27 17.23 3.48
C GLU A 185 -6.46 18.45 3.01
N THR A 186 -5.39 18.80 3.72
CA THR A 186 -4.50 19.89 3.36
C THR A 186 -3.24 19.44 2.63
N ASP A 187 -2.81 18.20 2.82
CA ASP A 187 -1.61 17.63 2.24
C ASP A 187 -1.85 17.03 0.85
N LEU A 188 -2.92 16.21 0.68
CA LEU A 188 -3.23 15.56 -0.59
C LEU A 188 -3.30 16.54 -1.77
N PRO A 189 -3.96 17.71 -1.70
CA PRO A 189 -4.02 18.65 -2.82
C PRO A 189 -2.66 19.10 -3.34
N ARG A 190 -1.60 19.05 -2.52
CA ARG A 190 -0.24 19.46 -2.87
C ARG A 190 0.53 18.40 -3.64
N SER A 191 0.06 17.14 -3.58
CA SER A 191 0.77 15.99 -4.11
C SER A 191 -0.07 15.11 -5.05
N VAL A 192 -1.35 15.40 -5.21
CA VAL A 192 -2.32 14.55 -5.93
C VAL A 192 -1.90 14.24 -7.38
N ASP A 193 -1.18 15.14 -8.03
CA ASP A 193 -0.63 14.95 -9.39
C ASP A 193 0.47 13.86 -9.48
N LYS A 194 0.93 13.35 -8.35
CA LYS A 194 1.88 12.24 -8.24
C LYS A 194 1.29 10.99 -7.61
N VAL A 195 0.03 11.03 -7.18
CA VAL A 195 -0.64 9.86 -6.62
C VAL A 195 -1.00 8.89 -7.75
N THR A 196 -0.53 7.64 -7.62
CA THR A 196 -0.78 6.55 -8.57
C THR A 196 -1.43 5.33 -7.94
N HIS A 197 -1.50 5.33 -6.60
CA HIS A 197 -2.15 4.34 -5.76
C HIS A 197 -2.62 5.03 -4.48
N MET A 198 -3.66 4.52 -3.82
CA MET A 198 -4.12 5.01 -2.53
C MET A 198 -4.38 3.85 -1.59
N HIS A 199 -3.80 3.89 -0.39
CA HIS A 199 -4.32 3.14 0.74
C HIS A 199 -5.48 3.91 1.37
N VAL A 200 -6.63 3.28 1.46
CA VAL A 200 -7.79 3.84 2.14
C VAL A 200 -7.74 3.37 3.58
N LYS A 201 -7.00 4.11 4.40
CA LYS A 201 -6.68 3.80 5.79
C LYS A 201 -7.14 4.93 6.70
N ASP A 202 -7.91 4.59 7.69
CA ASP A 202 -8.40 5.53 8.70
C ASP A 202 -7.49 5.54 9.93
N GLN A 203 -7.61 6.57 10.79
CA GLN A 203 -6.78 6.70 11.98
C GLN A 203 -7.55 7.40 13.09
N ILE A 204 -7.28 7.01 14.35
CA ILE A 204 -7.79 7.66 15.56
C ILE A 204 -6.65 7.94 16.53
N GLY A 205 -6.61 9.16 17.07
CA GLY A 205 -5.72 9.54 18.18
C GLY A 205 -4.47 10.32 17.78
N GLY A 206 -4.26 10.59 16.47
CA GLY A 206 -3.19 11.47 16.00
C GLY A 206 -1.80 10.85 15.99
N VAL A 207 -0.80 11.70 16.06
CA VAL A 207 0.62 11.34 15.90
C VAL A 207 1.06 10.26 16.89
N GLY A 208 1.70 9.20 16.35
CA GLY A 208 2.29 8.13 17.15
C GLY A 208 1.28 7.17 17.78
N VAL A 209 -0.03 7.37 17.60
CA VAL A 209 -1.05 6.46 18.10
C VAL A 209 -1.36 5.40 17.03
N TRP A 210 -0.97 4.15 17.30
CA TRP A 210 -1.28 3.02 16.42
C TRP A 210 -2.73 2.60 16.62
N ASN A 211 -3.62 3.20 15.87
CA ASN A 211 -5.03 2.85 15.85
C ASN A 211 -5.62 3.16 14.47
N PHE A 212 -5.64 2.15 13.63
CA PHE A 212 -6.12 2.21 12.24
C PHE A 212 -7.39 1.36 12.11
N PRO A 213 -8.55 1.93 12.47
CA PRO A 213 -9.80 1.20 12.60
C PRO A 213 -10.45 0.91 11.24
N GLN A 214 -11.63 0.29 11.29
CA GLN A 214 -12.55 0.22 10.18
C GLN A 214 -12.72 1.58 9.50
N VAL A 215 -12.58 1.63 8.17
CA VAL A 215 -12.66 2.87 7.40
C VAL A 215 -14.03 3.53 7.55
N GLY A 216 -14.02 4.83 7.81
CA GLY A 216 -15.21 5.65 8.06
C GLY A 216 -15.60 5.76 9.53
N THR A 217 -14.78 5.23 10.44
CA THR A 217 -14.99 5.36 11.89
C THR A 217 -13.93 6.18 12.60
N GLY A 218 -12.90 6.62 11.88
CA GLY A 218 -11.81 7.42 12.40
C GLY A 218 -11.92 8.90 12.08
N GLU A 219 -10.76 9.56 11.93
CA GLU A 219 -10.65 11.01 11.83
C GLU A 219 -10.38 11.53 10.41
N VAL A 220 -10.24 10.62 9.42
CA VAL A 220 -9.97 10.99 8.02
C VAL A 220 -11.26 11.45 7.33
N ASP A 221 -11.24 12.64 6.71
CA ASP A 221 -12.35 13.14 5.89
C ASP A 221 -12.28 12.55 4.46
N PHE A 222 -12.69 11.29 4.33
CA PHE A 222 -12.71 10.61 3.03
C PHE A 222 -13.53 11.32 1.95
N PRO A 223 -14.72 11.90 2.24
CA PRO A 223 -15.44 12.70 1.26
C PRO A 223 -14.59 13.82 0.65
N ALA A 224 -13.84 14.55 1.47
CA ALA A 224 -12.94 15.60 1.00
C ALA A 224 -11.78 15.05 0.16
N LEU A 225 -11.17 13.93 0.58
CA LEU A 225 -10.06 13.31 -0.15
C LEU A 225 -10.51 12.76 -1.51
N PHE A 226 -11.61 12.03 -1.57
CA PHE A 226 -12.12 11.50 -2.83
C PHE A 226 -12.54 12.61 -3.80
N LYS A 227 -13.07 13.72 -3.30
CA LYS A 227 -13.33 14.89 -4.13
C LYS A 227 -12.04 15.43 -4.79
N VAL A 228 -10.94 15.54 -4.03
CA VAL A 228 -9.63 15.98 -4.58
C VAL A 228 -9.12 15.00 -5.63
N LEU A 229 -9.22 13.69 -5.39
CA LEU A 229 -8.82 12.66 -6.34
C LEU A 229 -9.64 12.72 -7.64
N ASP A 230 -10.95 12.87 -7.54
CA ASP A 230 -11.86 12.98 -8.69
C ASP A 230 -11.58 14.25 -9.51
N GLU A 231 -11.39 15.39 -8.86
CA GLU A 231 -11.06 16.66 -9.53
C GLU A 231 -9.70 16.61 -10.24
N ALA A 232 -8.75 15.79 -9.72
CA ALA A 232 -7.45 15.56 -10.33
C ALA A 232 -7.48 14.49 -11.45
N GLY A 233 -8.60 13.79 -11.63
CA GLY A 233 -8.72 12.70 -12.61
C GLY A 233 -7.93 11.44 -12.21
N PHE A 234 -7.77 11.18 -10.90
CA PHE A 234 -7.09 9.99 -10.41
C PHE A 234 -7.88 8.73 -10.78
N ASP A 235 -7.21 7.79 -11.44
CA ASP A 235 -7.79 6.52 -11.92
C ASP A 235 -7.09 5.26 -11.36
N GLY A 236 -6.14 5.45 -10.43
CA GLY A 236 -5.40 4.38 -9.79
C GLY A 236 -6.24 3.56 -8.80
N PRO A 237 -5.71 2.42 -8.32
CA PRO A 237 -6.34 1.62 -7.28
C PRO A 237 -6.49 2.35 -5.96
N CYS A 238 -7.61 2.05 -5.27
CA CYS A 238 -7.88 2.45 -3.89
C CYS A 238 -7.99 1.17 -3.05
N SER A 239 -6.96 0.86 -2.28
CA SER A 239 -6.88 -0.37 -1.49
C SER A 239 -7.21 -0.09 -0.03
N ILE A 240 -8.32 -0.65 0.47
CA ILE A 240 -8.67 -0.55 1.89
C ILE A 240 -7.65 -1.32 2.72
N GLU A 241 -7.07 -0.65 3.71
CA GLU A 241 -6.13 -1.25 4.65
C GLU A 241 -6.53 -0.92 6.08
N ILE A 242 -6.67 -1.96 6.93
CA ILE A 242 -7.05 -1.84 8.34
C ILE A 242 -6.00 -2.58 9.16
N GLU A 243 -5.39 -1.89 10.13
CA GLU A 243 -4.39 -2.50 11.01
C GLU A 243 -4.82 -2.51 12.48
N PHE A 244 -6.04 -2.09 12.75
CA PHE A 244 -6.65 -2.07 14.08
C PHE A 244 -5.76 -1.35 15.11
N GLN A 245 -5.50 -2.00 16.24
CA GLN A 245 -4.61 -1.49 17.29
C GLN A 245 -3.29 -2.31 17.35
N GLY A 246 -2.97 -3.00 16.26
CA GLY A 246 -1.85 -3.93 16.20
C GLY A 246 -2.19 -5.27 16.90
N GLU A 247 -1.15 -5.96 17.33
CA GLU A 247 -1.29 -7.26 18.00
C GLU A 247 -1.83 -7.12 19.45
N PRO A 248 -2.70 -8.02 19.94
CA PRO A 248 -3.21 -9.19 19.20
C PRO A 248 -4.25 -8.78 18.16
N TRP A 249 -4.20 -9.42 16.98
CA TRP A 249 -5.16 -9.14 15.90
C TRP A 249 -6.59 -9.58 16.29
N PRO A 250 -7.63 -8.86 15.86
CA PRO A 250 -9.01 -9.22 16.17
C PRO A 250 -9.40 -10.61 15.61
N PRO A 251 -10.43 -11.25 16.18
CA PRO A 251 -10.98 -12.48 15.62
C PRO A 251 -11.43 -12.33 14.16
N LEU A 252 -11.25 -13.36 13.33
CA LEU A 252 -11.54 -13.34 11.90
C LEU A 252 -12.91 -12.74 11.55
N ALA A 253 -13.96 -13.12 12.29
CA ALA A 253 -15.30 -12.59 12.08
C ALA A 253 -15.42 -11.08 12.31
N GLU A 254 -14.55 -10.50 13.13
CA GLU A 254 -14.48 -9.05 13.34
C GLU A 254 -13.73 -8.36 12.21
N VAL A 255 -12.64 -8.97 11.73
CA VAL A 255 -11.91 -8.51 10.54
C VAL A 255 -12.82 -8.52 9.31
N ASP A 256 -13.53 -9.63 9.07
CA ASP A 256 -14.50 -9.77 7.97
C ASP A 256 -15.58 -8.67 8.02
N ARG A 257 -16.13 -8.42 9.22
CA ARG A 257 -17.13 -7.36 9.40
C ARG A 257 -16.56 -5.99 9.08
N ALA A 258 -15.37 -5.67 9.61
CA ALA A 258 -14.72 -4.38 9.36
C ALA A 258 -14.44 -4.15 7.87
N VAL A 259 -13.97 -5.18 7.16
CA VAL A 259 -13.72 -5.15 5.71
C VAL A 259 -15.03 -4.93 4.94
N ALA A 260 -16.10 -5.66 5.28
CA ALA A 260 -17.40 -5.53 4.61
C ALA A 260 -18.07 -4.15 4.85
N GLU A 261 -17.92 -3.59 6.03
CA GLU A 261 -18.47 -2.26 6.36
C GLU A 261 -17.64 -1.15 5.70
N SER A 262 -16.31 -1.29 5.67
CA SER A 262 -15.41 -0.38 4.95
C SER A 262 -15.71 -0.38 3.44
N PHE A 263 -15.94 -1.57 2.84
CA PHE A 263 -16.37 -1.67 1.44
C PHE A 263 -17.62 -0.85 1.17
N ARG A 264 -18.68 -1.06 1.98
CA ARG A 264 -19.96 -0.33 1.82
C ARG A 264 -19.81 1.18 1.97
N TYR A 265 -18.93 1.61 2.86
CA TYR A 265 -18.65 3.02 3.06
C TYR A 265 -17.87 3.62 1.88
N VAL A 266 -16.76 3.00 1.46
CA VAL A 266 -15.88 3.55 0.42
C VAL A 266 -16.51 3.44 -0.98
N ARG A 267 -17.33 2.42 -1.25
CA ARG A 267 -18.02 2.23 -2.54
C ARG A 267 -18.91 3.44 -2.93
N GLN A 268 -19.30 4.28 -1.98
CA GLN A 268 -20.05 5.51 -2.26
C GLN A 268 -19.20 6.54 -3.03
N PHE A 269 -17.88 6.49 -2.89
CA PHE A 269 -16.92 7.42 -3.50
C PHE A 269 -16.18 6.80 -4.70
N VAL A 270 -16.06 5.49 -4.73
CA VAL A 270 -15.38 4.75 -5.82
C VAL A 270 -16.42 3.85 -6.49
N PRO A 271 -17.22 4.36 -7.44
CA PRO A 271 -18.20 3.56 -8.17
C PRO A 271 -17.52 2.51 -9.08
N GLU A 272 -18.30 1.49 -9.52
CA GLU A 272 -17.83 0.43 -10.44
C GLU A 272 -17.42 0.97 -11.81
#